data_e83ec3c6f7e72a6d10a97f77f138d89b
#
_entry.id   e83ec3c6f7e72a6d10a97f77f138d89b
#
_cell.length_a   1.000
_cell.length_b   1.000
_cell.length_c   1.000
_cell.angle_alpha   90.00
_cell.angle_beta   90.00
_cell.angle_gamma   90.00
#
_symmetry.space_group_name_H-M   'P 1'
#
loop_
_entity.id
_entity.type
_entity.pdbx_description
1 polymer ?
#
loop_
_entity_poly.entity_id
_entity_poly.type
_entity_poly.pdbx_seq_one_letter_code
_entity_poly.pdbx_strand_id
1 'polypeptide(L)'
;MNKKIFWNWSNNENVLYIDGVIAEDSWFDDDVTPKLFASELKNKSGDITVWVNSPGGDCIAASRIYTMLLEHKGNVIIKIDGLAASAASVIAMAGTEVLMSPTSLMMIHNPLTVAIGDSKEMQKAMDMLKEVKESIINAYEIKTGLSREEISNLMDGETWFDKNKAIEMGFCDGTLTDRRKDEKVTNMVFSRRAVTNSLLTKINKEVKTHSMSEVEERLKKIKNKWEEK
;
A
#
# COMPACT_ATOMS: atom_id res chain seq x y z
N MET A 1 14.40 25.52 -5.18
CA MET A 1 13.99 24.62 -4.08
C MET A 1 14.09 23.21 -4.59
N ASN A 2 15.05 22.42 -4.10
CA ASN A 2 15.18 21.02 -4.49
C ASN A 2 13.96 20.27 -3.97
N LYS A 3 13.08 19.81 -4.88
CA LYS A 3 12.06 18.82 -4.56
C LYS A 3 12.79 17.61 -3.99
N LYS A 4 12.63 17.32 -2.70
CA LYS A 4 12.91 16.00 -2.16
C LYS A 4 11.84 15.08 -2.73
N ILE A 5 12.12 14.48 -3.88
CA ILE A 5 11.36 13.39 -4.42
C ILE A 5 11.68 12.22 -3.50
N PHE A 6 10.72 11.77 -2.69
CA PHE A 6 10.85 10.62 -1.79
C PHE A 6 10.98 9.28 -2.55
N TRP A 7 10.87 9.34 -3.85
CA TRP A 7 10.98 8.23 -4.78
C TRP A 7 12.38 8.24 -5.36
N ASN A 8 13.23 7.39 -4.83
CA ASN A 8 14.58 7.21 -5.36
C ASN A 8 14.49 6.27 -6.57
N TRP A 9 14.11 6.85 -7.73
CA TRP A 9 14.13 6.13 -8.98
C TRP A 9 15.55 5.72 -9.28
N SER A 10 15.82 4.44 -9.11
CA SER A 10 17.02 3.84 -9.70
C SER A 10 16.95 4.11 -11.19
N ASN A 11 18.07 4.57 -11.80
CA ASN A 11 18.26 4.56 -13.26
C ASN A 11 18.16 3.15 -13.87
N ASN A 12 17.86 2.13 -13.08
CA ASN A 12 17.51 0.79 -13.49
C ASN A 12 16.12 0.80 -14.12
N GLU A 13 16.06 0.53 -15.39
CA GLU A 13 14.95 0.78 -16.31
C GLU A 13 13.62 0.15 -15.89
N ASN A 14 13.59 -0.88 -15.00
CA ASN A 14 12.39 -1.65 -14.66
C ASN A 14 12.16 -1.84 -13.15
N VAL A 15 12.48 -0.84 -12.35
CA VAL A 15 12.25 -0.86 -10.90
C VAL A 15 11.27 0.22 -10.49
N LEU A 16 10.29 -0.13 -9.65
CA LEU A 16 9.29 0.75 -9.05
C LEU A 16 9.36 0.64 -7.52
N TYR A 17 8.88 1.64 -6.81
CA TYR A 17 8.83 1.66 -5.35
C TYR A 17 7.44 2.06 -4.85
N ILE A 18 6.94 1.34 -3.86
CA ILE A 18 5.78 1.71 -3.05
C ILE A 18 6.29 1.96 -1.64
N ASP A 19 6.70 3.19 -1.38
CA ASP A 19 7.26 3.60 -0.09
C ASP A 19 6.42 4.72 0.53
N GLY A 20 5.83 4.48 1.69
CA GLY A 20 4.96 5.42 2.37
C GLY A 20 3.47 5.08 2.29
N VAL A 21 2.60 6.06 2.54
CA VAL A 21 1.15 5.91 2.58
C VAL A 21 0.57 5.86 1.17
N ILE A 22 -0.41 4.98 0.95
CA ILE A 22 -1.18 4.92 -0.29
C ILE A 22 -2.39 5.85 -0.17
N ALA A 23 -2.57 6.75 -1.14
CA ALA A 23 -3.64 7.73 -1.16
C ALA A 23 -4.15 7.97 -2.57
N GLU A 24 -5.41 8.39 -2.73
CA GLU A 24 -5.96 8.77 -4.05
C GLU A 24 -5.28 10.04 -4.58
N ASP A 25 -5.05 11.02 -3.69
CA ASP A 25 -4.35 12.27 -4.00
C ASP A 25 -3.29 12.57 -2.94
N SER A 26 -2.18 13.17 -3.33
CA SER A 26 -1.14 13.65 -2.41
C SER A 26 -1.10 15.18 -2.39
N TRP A 27 -1.14 15.75 -1.18
CA TRP A 27 -1.07 17.20 -0.97
C TRP A 27 0.36 17.73 -0.93
N PHE A 28 1.32 16.87 -0.58
CA PHE A 28 2.73 17.23 -0.39
C PHE A 28 3.69 16.43 -1.27
N ASP A 29 3.15 15.66 -2.22
CA ASP A 29 3.90 14.73 -3.09
C ASP A 29 4.71 13.69 -2.26
N ASP A 30 4.21 13.29 -1.07
CA ASP A 30 4.84 12.32 -0.17
C ASP A 30 4.05 11.00 -0.05
N ASP A 31 2.91 10.87 -0.76
CA ASP A 31 2.08 9.68 -0.78
C ASP A 31 2.19 8.94 -2.13
N VAL A 32 1.94 7.62 -2.09
CA VAL A 32 1.81 6.78 -3.28
C VAL A 32 0.42 6.96 -3.87
N THR A 33 0.34 7.59 -5.05
CA THR A 33 -0.95 7.76 -5.72
C THR A 33 -1.04 6.92 -6.99
N PRO A 34 -2.25 6.44 -7.38
CA PRO A 34 -2.44 5.71 -8.63
C PRO A 34 -1.96 6.50 -9.85
N LYS A 35 -2.13 7.82 -9.84
CA LYS A 35 -1.72 8.71 -10.93
C LYS A 35 -0.19 8.75 -11.07
N LEU A 36 0.52 8.88 -9.97
CA LEU A 36 1.98 8.85 -9.96
C LEU A 36 2.48 7.49 -10.41
N PHE A 37 1.94 6.41 -9.82
CA PHE A 37 2.31 5.04 -10.16
C PHE A 37 2.08 4.73 -11.65
N ALA A 38 0.92 5.13 -12.21
CA ALA A 38 0.62 4.97 -13.64
C ALA A 38 1.64 5.68 -14.54
N SER A 39 2.06 6.91 -14.17
CA SER A 39 3.04 7.68 -14.94
C SER A 39 4.39 6.99 -15.04
N GLU A 40 4.76 6.30 -13.98
CA GLU A 40 6.02 5.58 -13.86
C GLU A 40 5.97 4.22 -14.56
N LEU A 41 4.86 3.50 -14.38
CA LEU A 41 4.65 2.20 -15.02
C LEU A 41 4.56 2.33 -16.55
N LYS A 42 4.02 3.43 -17.06
CA LYS A 42 3.82 3.65 -18.52
C LYS A 42 5.09 3.50 -19.36
N ASN A 43 6.25 3.80 -18.77
CA ASN A 43 7.54 3.74 -19.47
C ASN A 43 8.29 2.42 -19.21
N LYS A 44 7.65 1.45 -18.56
CA LYS A 44 8.24 0.15 -18.25
C LYS A 44 7.78 -0.90 -19.24
N SER A 45 8.66 -1.82 -19.58
CA SER A 45 8.37 -2.94 -20.49
C SER A 45 9.13 -4.20 -20.06
N GLY A 46 8.56 -5.37 -20.35
CA GLY A 46 9.11 -6.63 -19.88
C GLY A 46 8.97 -6.80 -18.37
N ASP A 47 9.82 -7.56 -17.74
CA ASP A 47 9.74 -7.84 -16.30
C ASP A 47 10.06 -6.61 -15.46
N ILE A 48 9.25 -6.37 -14.43
CA ILE A 48 9.44 -5.27 -13.50
C ILE A 48 9.63 -5.77 -12.08
N THR A 49 10.38 -4.99 -11.29
CA THR A 49 10.49 -5.18 -9.84
C THR A 49 9.81 -4.04 -9.10
N VAL A 50 8.96 -4.36 -8.14
CA VAL A 50 8.29 -3.38 -7.27
C VAL A 50 8.74 -3.60 -5.84
N TRP A 51 9.47 -2.66 -5.28
CA TRP A 51 9.83 -2.65 -3.88
C TRP A 51 8.71 -2.07 -3.03
N VAL A 52 8.40 -2.73 -1.91
CA VAL A 52 7.28 -2.36 -1.04
C VAL A 52 7.75 -2.16 0.39
N ASN A 53 7.53 -0.93 0.89
CA ASN A 53 7.65 -0.55 2.28
C ASN A 53 6.54 0.43 2.65
N SER A 54 5.34 -0.08 2.93
CA SER A 54 4.15 0.76 3.10
C SER A 54 3.28 0.27 4.24
N PRO A 55 2.76 1.19 5.07
CA PRO A 55 1.74 0.88 6.07
C PRO A 55 0.34 0.66 5.47
N GLY A 56 0.18 0.84 4.15
CA GLY A 56 -1.11 0.84 3.47
C GLY A 56 -1.71 2.24 3.36
N GLY A 57 -3.03 2.33 3.34
CA GLY A 57 -3.78 3.57 3.20
C GLY A 57 -5.11 3.34 2.50
N ASP A 58 -5.41 4.12 1.48
CA ASP A 58 -6.68 4.07 0.74
C ASP A 58 -6.83 2.76 -0.06
N CYS A 59 -7.93 2.03 0.22
CA CYS A 59 -8.21 0.75 -0.42
C CYS A 59 -8.55 0.88 -1.91
N ILE A 60 -9.18 1.98 -2.33
CA ILE A 60 -9.57 2.19 -3.73
C ILE A 60 -8.33 2.56 -4.56
N ALA A 61 -7.46 3.43 -4.01
CA ALA A 61 -6.17 3.73 -4.62
C ALA A 61 -5.31 2.46 -4.79
N ALA A 62 -5.27 1.62 -3.76
CA ALA A 62 -4.56 0.33 -3.82
C ALA A 62 -5.14 -0.62 -4.87
N SER A 63 -6.47 -0.71 -4.97
CA SER A 63 -7.15 -1.54 -5.98
C SER A 63 -6.81 -1.10 -7.40
N ARG A 64 -6.68 0.21 -7.64
CA ARG A 64 -6.25 0.74 -8.95
C ARG A 64 -4.82 0.36 -9.27
N ILE A 65 -3.90 0.47 -8.30
CA ILE A 65 -2.49 0.07 -8.48
C ILE A 65 -2.39 -1.45 -8.71
N TYR A 66 -3.13 -2.25 -7.94
CA TYR A 66 -3.25 -3.70 -8.12
C TYR A 66 -3.64 -4.05 -9.55
N THR A 67 -4.68 -3.41 -10.08
CA THR A 67 -5.15 -3.64 -11.46
C THR A 67 -4.09 -3.27 -12.50
N MET A 68 -3.38 -2.14 -12.31
CA MET A 68 -2.30 -1.74 -13.23
C MET A 68 -1.16 -2.77 -13.28
N LEU A 69 -0.84 -3.39 -12.14
CA LEU A 69 0.17 -4.43 -12.07
C LEU A 69 -0.31 -5.74 -12.71
N LEU A 70 -1.59 -6.12 -12.56
CA LEU A 70 -2.17 -7.28 -13.24
C LEU A 70 -2.20 -7.13 -14.76
N GLU A 71 -2.41 -5.92 -15.26
CA GLU A 71 -2.44 -5.61 -16.70
C GLU A 71 -1.04 -5.48 -17.32
N HIS A 72 0.00 -5.46 -16.50
CA HIS A 72 1.37 -5.32 -17.00
C HIS A 72 1.80 -6.52 -17.85
N LYS A 73 2.39 -6.24 -19.02
CA LYS A 73 2.86 -7.26 -19.97
C LYS A 73 4.27 -7.75 -19.63
N GLY A 74 4.41 -8.49 -18.57
CA GLY A 74 5.68 -9.05 -18.10
C GLY A 74 5.52 -9.60 -16.70
N ASN A 75 6.59 -10.19 -16.15
CA ASN A 75 6.57 -10.62 -14.76
C ASN A 75 6.62 -9.40 -13.84
N VAL A 76 5.82 -9.44 -12.79
CA VAL A 76 5.81 -8.45 -11.72
C VAL A 76 6.40 -9.09 -10.47
N ILE A 77 7.65 -8.73 -10.15
CA ILE A 77 8.35 -9.26 -8.98
C ILE A 77 8.19 -8.25 -7.84
N ILE A 78 7.37 -8.61 -6.86
CA ILE A 78 7.20 -7.79 -5.64
C ILE A 78 8.28 -8.15 -4.64
N LYS A 79 8.92 -7.14 -4.07
CA LYS A 79 9.96 -7.30 -3.04
C LYS A 79 9.62 -6.47 -1.81
N ILE A 80 9.25 -7.16 -0.73
CA ILE A 80 8.91 -6.52 0.54
C ILE A 80 10.19 -6.45 1.39
N ASP A 81 10.74 -5.26 1.54
CA ASP A 81 12.00 -5.04 2.28
C ASP A 81 11.79 -4.52 3.71
N GLY A 82 10.64 -3.94 4.01
CA GLY A 82 10.27 -3.48 5.34
C GLY A 82 8.89 -3.98 5.74
N LEU A 83 7.85 -3.37 5.19
CA LEU A 83 6.46 -3.63 5.57
C LEU A 83 5.54 -3.61 4.34
N ALA A 84 4.64 -4.58 4.27
CA ALA A 84 3.47 -4.54 3.39
C ALA A 84 2.22 -4.72 4.26
N ALA A 85 1.64 -3.62 4.75
CA ALA A 85 0.49 -3.69 5.63
C ALA A 85 -0.78 -3.17 4.95
N SER A 86 -1.94 -3.76 5.34
CA SER A 86 -3.25 -3.27 4.91
C SER A 86 -3.36 -3.19 3.37
N ALA A 87 -3.71 -2.03 2.82
CA ALA A 87 -3.81 -1.79 1.38
C ALA A 87 -2.53 -2.14 0.59
N ALA A 88 -1.34 -2.02 1.19
CA ALA A 88 -0.09 -2.42 0.54
C ALA A 88 0.05 -3.95 0.39
N SER A 89 -0.49 -4.72 1.31
CA SER A 89 -0.52 -6.18 1.18
C SER A 89 -1.44 -6.63 0.03
N VAL A 90 -2.54 -5.89 -0.23
CA VAL A 90 -3.41 -6.13 -1.39
C VAL A 90 -2.63 -5.91 -2.69
N ILE A 91 -1.90 -4.81 -2.80
CA ILE A 91 -1.06 -4.55 -3.99
C ILE A 91 -0.03 -5.64 -4.20
N ALA A 92 0.58 -6.15 -3.11
CA ALA A 92 1.57 -7.22 -3.21
C ALA A 92 1.01 -8.50 -3.85
N MET A 93 -0.29 -8.77 -3.72
CA MET A 93 -0.95 -9.94 -4.34
C MET A 93 -1.02 -9.86 -5.88
N ALA A 94 -0.76 -8.71 -6.48
CA ALA A 94 -0.66 -8.58 -7.93
C ALA A 94 0.66 -9.13 -8.51
N GLY A 95 1.62 -9.46 -7.64
CA GLY A 95 2.91 -10.00 -8.06
C GLY A 95 2.80 -11.41 -8.67
N THR A 96 3.45 -11.62 -9.81
CA THR A 96 3.70 -12.98 -10.34
C THR A 96 4.62 -13.74 -9.38
N GLU A 97 5.52 -13.02 -8.73
CA GLU A 97 6.37 -13.51 -7.65
C GLU A 97 6.41 -12.47 -6.51
N VAL A 98 6.21 -12.93 -5.28
CA VAL A 98 6.26 -12.10 -4.05
C VAL A 98 7.39 -12.61 -3.17
N LEU A 99 8.37 -11.77 -2.90
CA LEU A 99 9.54 -12.09 -2.09
C LEU A 99 9.60 -11.20 -0.84
N MET A 100 9.85 -11.79 0.29
CA MET A 100 10.00 -11.06 1.57
C MET A 100 11.45 -11.09 2.06
N SER A 101 11.93 -9.94 2.57
CA SER A 101 13.17 -9.87 3.33
C SER A 101 13.05 -10.74 4.61
N PRO A 102 14.14 -11.34 5.11
CA PRO A 102 14.11 -12.08 6.37
C PRO A 102 13.56 -11.30 7.57
N THR A 103 13.61 -9.99 7.51
CA THR A 103 13.18 -9.08 8.59
C THR A 103 11.91 -8.29 8.28
N SER A 104 11.36 -8.45 7.07
CA SER A 104 10.13 -7.75 6.67
C SER A 104 8.88 -8.41 7.25
N LEU A 105 7.80 -7.64 7.26
CA LEU A 105 6.50 -8.06 7.76
C LEU A 105 5.41 -7.79 6.72
N MET A 106 4.37 -8.61 6.79
CA MET A 106 3.10 -8.35 6.12
C MET A 106 1.98 -8.29 7.15
N MET A 107 0.93 -7.50 6.89
CA MET A 107 -0.24 -7.45 7.76
C MET A 107 -1.52 -7.31 6.94
N ILE A 108 -2.53 -8.08 7.33
CA ILE A 108 -3.88 -7.97 6.78
C ILE A 108 -4.89 -7.71 7.88
N HIS A 109 -5.87 -6.89 7.59
CA HIS A 109 -6.96 -6.55 8.50
C HIS A 109 -8.21 -6.11 7.75
N ASN A 110 -9.32 -5.94 8.47
CA ASN A 110 -10.55 -5.39 7.89
C ASN A 110 -10.38 -3.93 7.42
N PRO A 111 -11.09 -3.52 6.36
CA PRO A 111 -11.11 -2.14 5.96
C PRO A 111 -11.75 -1.25 7.03
N LEU A 112 -11.26 -0.02 7.13
CA LEU A 112 -11.73 0.98 8.10
C LEU A 112 -12.24 2.21 7.36
N THR A 113 -13.25 2.87 7.94
CA THR A 113 -13.70 4.19 7.47
C THR A 113 -14.14 5.07 8.64
N VAL A 114 -14.26 6.36 8.38
CA VAL A 114 -14.88 7.30 9.27
C VAL A 114 -16.19 7.75 8.63
N ALA A 115 -17.31 7.62 9.34
CA ALA A 115 -18.63 8.06 8.88
C ALA A 115 -19.22 9.05 9.88
N ILE A 116 -19.91 10.08 9.36
CA ILE A 116 -20.60 11.09 10.15
C ILE A 116 -22.00 11.25 9.56
N GLY A 117 -23.03 11.17 10.39
CA GLY A 117 -24.39 11.32 9.93
C GLY A 117 -25.39 10.64 10.86
N ASP A 118 -26.59 10.40 10.35
CA ASP A 118 -27.64 9.68 11.07
C ASP A 118 -27.45 8.14 10.96
N SER A 119 -28.40 7.39 11.53
CA SER A 119 -28.36 5.92 11.53
C SER A 119 -28.35 5.32 10.11
N LYS A 120 -28.93 6.00 9.13
CA LYS A 120 -28.94 5.52 7.73
C LYS A 120 -27.57 5.70 7.10
N GLU A 121 -26.88 6.79 7.38
CA GLU A 121 -25.50 7.00 6.89
C GLU A 121 -24.53 6.02 7.54
N MET A 122 -24.70 5.70 8.84
CA MET A 122 -23.94 4.64 9.48
C MET A 122 -24.18 3.29 8.82
N GLN A 123 -25.43 2.94 8.51
CA GLN A 123 -25.74 1.68 7.83
C GLN A 123 -25.10 1.60 6.43
N LYS A 124 -25.15 2.68 5.66
CA LYS A 124 -24.49 2.74 4.34
C LYS A 124 -22.97 2.53 4.45
N ALA A 125 -22.33 3.15 5.45
CA ALA A 125 -20.90 2.97 5.69
C ALA A 125 -20.55 1.50 6.03
N MET A 126 -21.38 0.87 6.88
CA MET A 126 -21.21 -0.56 7.20
C MET A 126 -21.40 -1.45 5.97
N ASP A 127 -22.37 -1.18 5.14
CA ASP A 127 -22.63 -1.96 3.93
C ASP A 127 -21.49 -1.78 2.92
N MET A 128 -20.99 -0.55 2.75
CA MET A 128 -19.82 -0.27 1.92
C MET A 128 -18.57 -1.03 2.41
N LEU A 129 -18.31 -1.03 3.74
CA LEU A 129 -17.17 -1.76 4.31
C LEU A 129 -17.23 -3.27 4.06
N LYS A 130 -18.44 -3.86 4.04
CA LYS A 130 -18.61 -5.27 3.69
C LYS A 130 -18.19 -5.53 2.25
N GLU A 131 -18.63 -4.71 1.30
CA GLU A 131 -18.27 -4.85 -0.11
C GLU A 131 -16.77 -4.64 -0.33
N VAL A 132 -16.15 -3.67 0.35
CA VAL A 132 -14.70 -3.44 0.31
C VAL A 132 -13.95 -4.67 0.87
N LYS A 133 -14.43 -5.25 2.00
CA LYS A 133 -13.84 -6.48 2.57
C LYS A 133 -13.89 -7.62 1.56
N GLU A 134 -15.04 -7.87 0.93
CA GLU A 134 -15.20 -8.92 -0.08
C GLU A 134 -14.28 -8.72 -1.29
N SER A 135 -14.14 -7.47 -1.74
CA SER A 135 -13.20 -7.11 -2.82
C SER A 135 -11.75 -7.41 -2.45
N ILE A 136 -11.33 -7.09 -1.23
CA ILE A 136 -9.98 -7.38 -0.73
C ILE A 136 -9.74 -8.89 -0.64
N ILE A 137 -10.73 -9.65 -0.12
CA ILE A 137 -10.66 -11.11 -0.02
C ILE A 137 -10.41 -11.74 -1.39
N ASN A 138 -11.00 -11.21 -2.47
CA ASN A 138 -10.76 -11.74 -3.83
C ASN A 138 -9.26 -11.73 -4.19
N ALA A 139 -8.54 -10.64 -3.87
CA ALA A 139 -7.11 -10.55 -4.16
C ALA A 139 -6.29 -11.58 -3.37
N TYR A 140 -6.61 -11.76 -2.09
CA TYR A 140 -5.94 -12.75 -1.26
C TYR A 140 -6.25 -14.19 -1.70
N GLU A 141 -7.52 -14.50 -1.98
CA GLU A 141 -7.96 -15.82 -2.45
C GLU A 141 -7.25 -16.24 -3.75
N ILE A 142 -7.18 -15.32 -4.71
CA ILE A 142 -6.49 -15.57 -6.01
C ILE A 142 -5.01 -15.91 -5.80
N LYS A 143 -4.33 -15.20 -4.89
CA LYS A 143 -2.89 -15.40 -4.67
C LYS A 143 -2.61 -16.62 -3.78
N THR A 144 -3.35 -16.79 -2.70
CA THR A 144 -3.03 -17.78 -1.66
C THR A 144 -3.70 -19.14 -1.88
N GLY A 145 -4.86 -19.15 -2.54
CA GLY A 145 -5.72 -20.34 -2.64
C GLY A 145 -6.42 -20.71 -1.33
N LEU A 146 -6.31 -19.89 -0.26
CA LEU A 146 -7.03 -20.09 0.99
C LEU A 146 -8.53 -19.87 0.77
N SER A 147 -9.36 -20.48 1.62
CA SER A 147 -10.79 -20.24 1.60
C SER A 147 -11.13 -18.81 2.04
N ARG A 148 -12.24 -18.27 1.53
CA ARG A 148 -12.74 -16.94 1.92
C ARG A 148 -12.97 -16.82 3.41
N GLU A 149 -13.43 -17.90 4.06
CA GLU A 149 -13.65 -17.96 5.50
C GLU A 149 -12.33 -17.83 6.28
N GLU A 150 -11.29 -18.56 5.87
CA GLU A 150 -9.96 -18.45 6.50
C GLU A 150 -9.38 -17.05 6.34
N ILE A 151 -9.45 -16.46 5.12
CA ILE A 151 -8.99 -15.10 4.87
C ILE A 151 -9.78 -14.09 5.71
N SER A 152 -11.12 -14.23 5.77
CA SER A 152 -11.96 -13.37 6.60
C SER A 152 -11.57 -13.43 8.07
N ASN A 153 -11.34 -14.62 8.61
CA ASN A 153 -10.92 -14.83 10.00
C ASN A 153 -9.54 -14.21 10.27
N LEU A 154 -8.61 -14.33 9.33
CA LEU A 154 -7.29 -13.69 9.43
C LEU A 154 -7.39 -12.17 9.44
N MET A 155 -8.28 -11.60 8.60
CA MET A 155 -8.55 -10.15 8.55
C MET A 155 -9.24 -9.67 9.84
N ASP A 156 -10.22 -10.41 10.36
CA ASP A 156 -10.91 -10.09 11.61
C ASP A 156 -9.96 -10.07 12.82
N GLY A 157 -8.95 -10.95 12.79
CA GLY A 157 -7.91 -11.03 13.81
C GLY A 157 -6.77 -10.04 13.67
N GLU A 158 -6.74 -9.19 12.63
CA GLU A 158 -5.57 -8.35 12.29
C GLU A 158 -4.29 -9.18 12.31
N THR A 159 -4.09 -9.97 11.27
CA THR A 159 -3.00 -10.95 11.27
C THR A 159 -1.71 -10.37 10.72
N TRP A 160 -0.65 -10.57 11.49
CA TRP A 160 0.72 -10.23 11.12
C TRP A 160 1.48 -11.49 10.71
N PHE A 161 2.22 -11.39 9.62
CA PHE A 161 3.04 -12.47 9.08
C PHE A 161 4.50 -12.04 9.07
N ASP A 162 5.36 -12.89 9.61
CA ASP A 162 6.76 -12.93 9.19
C ASP A 162 6.87 -13.65 7.83
N LYS A 163 8.06 -13.66 7.25
CA LYS A 163 8.26 -14.29 5.94
C LYS A 163 7.90 -15.79 5.93
N ASN A 164 8.15 -16.52 7.04
CA ASN A 164 7.91 -17.97 7.09
C ASN A 164 6.43 -18.26 7.07
N LYS A 165 5.68 -17.56 7.92
CA LYS A 165 4.22 -17.67 7.96
C LYS A 165 3.57 -17.18 6.67
N ALA A 166 4.11 -16.11 6.05
CA ALA A 166 3.61 -15.62 4.77
C ALA A 166 3.80 -16.66 3.64
N ILE A 167 4.95 -17.36 3.62
CA ILE A 167 5.21 -18.45 2.66
C ILE A 167 4.28 -19.63 2.94
N GLU A 168 4.17 -20.07 4.22
CA GLU A 168 3.31 -21.18 4.61
C GLU A 168 1.86 -20.99 4.17
N MET A 169 1.36 -19.76 4.26
CA MET A 169 -0.02 -19.41 3.92
C MET A 169 -0.21 -18.92 2.48
N GLY A 170 0.82 -18.94 1.65
CA GLY A 170 0.72 -18.58 0.22
C GLY A 170 0.70 -17.09 -0.10
N PHE A 171 0.89 -16.21 0.89
CA PHE A 171 0.99 -14.75 0.66
C PHE A 171 2.35 -14.34 0.07
N CYS A 172 3.35 -15.20 0.17
CA CYS A 172 4.70 -14.96 -0.29
C CYS A 172 5.25 -16.22 -0.95
N ASP A 173 5.98 -16.07 -2.04
CA ASP A 173 6.53 -17.19 -2.83
C ASP A 173 7.95 -17.57 -2.36
N GLY A 174 8.66 -16.64 -1.71
CA GLY A 174 10.03 -16.90 -1.30
C GLY A 174 10.69 -15.81 -0.48
N THR A 175 11.98 -16.01 -0.22
CA THR A 175 12.78 -15.08 0.58
C THR A 175 13.73 -14.30 -0.34
N LEU A 176 13.88 -13.00 -0.10
CA LEU A 176 14.96 -12.22 -0.70
C LEU A 176 16.29 -12.78 -0.22
N THR A 177 17.06 -13.36 -1.16
CA THR A 177 18.37 -13.95 -0.84
C THR A 177 19.40 -12.85 -0.57
N ASP A 178 20.10 -12.96 0.55
CA ASP A 178 21.29 -12.15 0.79
C ASP A 178 22.39 -12.58 -0.21
N ARG A 179 22.99 -11.60 -0.87
CA ARG A 179 24.22 -11.83 -1.64
C ARG A 179 25.43 -12.12 -0.74
N ARG A 180 25.29 -11.90 0.56
CA ARG A 180 26.22 -12.25 1.62
C ARG A 180 25.72 -13.54 2.26
N LYS A 181 26.60 -14.54 2.39
CA LYS A 181 26.27 -15.87 2.93
C LYS A 181 25.49 -15.80 4.24
N ASP A 182 24.51 -16.68 4.37
CA ASP A 182 23.60 -16.88 5.51
C ASP A 182 24.27 -16.74 6.90
N GLU A 183 24.14 -15.56 7.52
CA GLU A 183 24.29 -15.42 8.95
C GLU A 183 22.89 -15.33 9.58
N LYS A 184 22.61 -16.25 10.51
CA LYS A 184 21.36 -16.30 11.26
C LYS A 184 21.14 -14.98 12.01
N VAL A 185 20.12 -14.24 11.63
CA VAL A 185 19.68 -13.07 12.40
C VAL A 185 18.95 -13.56 13.65
N THR A 186 19.62 -13.41 14.80
CA THR A 186 19.03 -13.72 16.11
C THR A 186 18.68 -12.43 16.84
N ASN A 187 17.44 -12.36 17.34
CA ASN A 187 16.93 -11.40 18.33
C ASN A 187 16.75 -9.94 17.88
N MET A 188 15.76 -9.68 17.03
CA MET A 188 15.19 -8.33 16.89
C MET A 188 13.94 -8.19 17.78
N VAL A 189 13.85 -7.08 18.53
CA VAL A 189 12.66 -6.75 19.31
C VAL A 189 11.63 -6.07 18.41
N PHE A 190 10.57 -6.77 18.06
CA PHE A 190 9.45 -6.21 17.32
C PHE A 190 8.50 -5.47 18.27
N SER A 191 8.18 -4.22 17.95
CA SER A 191 7.19 -3.45 18.68
C SER A 191 5.97 -3.15 17.80
N ARG A 192 4.92 -3.97 17.94
CA ARG A 192 3.60 -3.74 17.32
C ARG A 192 3.09 -2.32 17.65
N ARG A 193 3.32 -1.86 18.88
CA ARG A 193 2.93 -0.52 19.33
C ARG A 193 3.64 0.58 18.56
N ALA A 194 4.91 0.40 18.20
CA ALA A 194 5.67 1.38 17.42
C ALA A 194 5.11 1.47 15.98
N VAL A 195 4.77 0.34 15.36
CA VAL A 195 4.15 0.31 14.03
C VAL A 195 2.76 0.94 14.06
N THR A 196 1.92 0.54 15.03
CA THR A 196 0.58 1.12 15.19
C THR A 196 0.64 2.62 15.49
N ASN A 197 1.57 3.07 16.33
CA ASN A 197 1.76 4.49 16.60
C ASN A 197 2.28 5.25 15.38
N SER A 198 3.13 4.64 14.56
CA SER A 198 3.57 5.24 13.29
C SER A 198 2.40 5.41 12.31
N LEU A 199 1.51 4.39 12.23
CA LEU A 199 0.28 4.47 11.45
C LEU A 199 -0.64 5.58 11.98
N LEU A 200 -0.91 5.59 13.29
CA LEU A 200 -1.75 6.61 13.94
C LEU A 200 -1.16 8.02 13.82
N THR A 201 0.16 8.17 13.92
CA THR A 201 0.82 9.47 13.76
C THR A 201 0.70 9.98 12.33
N LYS A 202 0.72 9.07 11.33
CA LYS A 202 0.50 9.44 9.93
C LYS A 202 -0.95 9.82 9.66
N ILE A 203 -1.91 9.12 10.27
CA ILE A 203 -3.35 9.45 10.22
C ILE A 203 -3.65 10.74 10.99
N ASN A 204 -3.02 10.92 12.17
CA ASN A 204 -3.16 12.10 13.02
C ASN A 204 -2.08 13.17 12.73
N LYS A 205 -1.37 13.09 11.60
CA LYS A 205 -0.49 14.17 11.20
C LYS A 205 -1.33 15.43 11.23
N GLU A 206 -1.04 16.28 12.20
CA GLU A 206 -1.75 17.56 12.39
C GLU A 206 -1.99 18.17 11.03
N VAL A 207 -3.26 18.46 10.73
CA VAL A 207 -3.61 19.32 9.61
C VAL A 207 -2.74 20.56 9.83
N LYS A 208 -1.61 20.64 9.10
CA LYS A 208 -0.83 21.87 9.10
C LYS A 208 -1.82 22.92 8.69
N THR A 209 -2.21 23.75 9.65
CA THR A 209 -3.05 24.91 9.38
C THR A 209 -2.29 25.76 8.38
N HIS A 210 -2.62 25.57 7.11
CA HIS A 210 -2.11 26.45 6.06
C HIS A 210 -2.55 27.87 6.41
N SER A 211 -1.66 28.80 6.26
CA SER A 211 -2.02 30.20 6.44
C SER A 211 -3.18 30.52 5.48
N MET A 212 -4.13 31.34 5.90
CA MET A 212 -5.24 31.74 5.02
C MET A 212 -4.75 32.27 3.67
N SER A 213 -3.56 32.88 3.61
CA SER A 213 -2.93 33.34 2.38
C SER A 213 -2.55 32.20 1.41
N GLU A 214 -2.11 31.04 1.90
CA GLU A 214 -1.78 29.88 1.05
C GLU A 214 -3.05 29.21 0.49
N VAL A 215 -4.12 29.19 1.28
CA VAL A 215 -5.43 28.69 0.87
C VAL A 215 -6.05 29.61 -0.21
N GLU A 216 -5.98 30.92 -0.02
CA GLU A 216 -6.49 31.92 -0.97
C GLU A 216 -5.71 31.89 -2.29
N GLU A 217 -4.40 31.73 -2.26
CA GLU A 217 -3.58 31.62 -3.46
C GLU A 217 -3.92 30.35 -4.28
N ARG A 218 -4.18 29.23 -3.58
CA ARG A 218 -4.64 27.99 -4.22
C ARG A 218 -6.03 28.11 -4.81
N LEU A 219 -6.97 28.69 -4.10
CA LEU A 219 -8.32 28.94 -4.59
C LEU A 219 -8.28 29.86 -5.85
N LYS A 220 -7.43 30.87 -5.85
CA LYS A 220 -7.24 31.73 -7.00
C LYS A 220 -6.68 30.99 -8.23
N LYS A 221 -5.73 30.06 -8.03
CA LYS A 221 -5.21 29.21 -9.11
C LYS A 221 -6.27 28.25 -9.67
N ILE A 222 -7.12 27.70 -8.80
CA ILE A 222 -8.23 26.84 -9.22
C ILE A 222 -9.27 27.65 -9.99
N LYS A 223 -9.64 28.81 -9.51
CA LYS A 223 -10.63 29.68 -10.19
C LYS A 223 -10.17 30.10 -11.58
N ASN A 224 -8.93 30.55 -11.74
CA ASN A 224 -8.37 30.92 -13.03
C ASN A 224 -8.36 29.75 -14.04
N LYS A 225 -8.13 28.52 -13.56
CA LYS A 225 -8.15 27.31 -14.38
C LYS A 225 -9.54 26.90 -14.88
N TRP A 226 -10.60 27.39 -14.20
CA TRP A 226 -11.99 27.19 -14.60
C TRP A 226 -12.51 28.29 -15.54
N GLU A 227 -11.92 29.48 -15.48
CA GLU A 227 -12.28 30.62 -16.34
C GLU A 227 -11.56 30.56 -17.72
N GLU A 228 -10.50 29.73 -17.88
CA GLU A 228 -9.78 29.49 -19.14
C GLU A 228 -10.36 28.31 -19.97
N LYS A 229 -11.49 27.73 -19.58
CA LYS A 229 -12.24 26.70 -20.31
C LYS A 229 -13.58 27.20 -20.78
#